data_98e9dbe94a2a8e25d7335ab4a7498b5e
#
_entry.id   98e9dbe94a2a8e25d7335ab4a7498b5e
#
_cell.length_a   1.000
_cell.length_b   1.000
_cell.length_c   1.000
_cell.angle_alpha   90.00
_cell.angle_beta   90.00
_cell.angle_gamma   90.00
#
_symmetry.space_group_name_H-M   'P 1'
#
loop_
_entity.id
_entity.type
_entity.pdbx_description
1 polymer ?
#
loop_
_entity_poly.entity_id
_entity_poly.type
_entity_poly.pdbx_seq_one_letter_code
_entity_poly.pdbx_strand_id
1 'polypeptide(L)'
;MSEFESIESCLKEIENRYNNTEKVRRKLANYDDTIQLTFLDTNRKVLYIINKDQGIEIKDNAVDDEAPVKIEFVSEQTMIDLFNKNLGAVKAYSAGKIKVVEGQIRNLMKLKSLMF
;
A
#
# COMPACT_ATOMS: atom_id res chain seq x y z
N MET A 1 -15.52 17.96 -0.20
CA MET A 1 -14.71 16.92 -0.81
C MET A 1 -13.67 16.45 0.16
N SER A 2 -13.66 15.19 0.46
CA SER A 2 -12.61 14.71 1.32
C SER A 2 -11.42 14.33 0.45
N GLU A 3 -10.30 14.90 0.75
CA GLU A 3 -9.06 14.57 0.08
C GLU A 3 -8.07 14.09 1.11
N PHE A 4 -7.16 13.22 0.66
CA PHE A 4 -6.12 12.72 1.52
C PHE A 4 -5.00 13.75 1.56
N GLU A 5 -4.60 14.15 2.75
CA GLU A 5 -3.57 15.17 2.94
C GLU A 5 -2.31 14.64 3.62
N SER A 6 -2.37 13.41 4.12
CA SER A 6 -1.26 12.82 4.86
C SER A 6 -1.22 11.31 4.66
N ILE A 7 -0.08 10.72 4.96
CA ILE A 7 0.05 9.26 4.95
C ILE A 7 -0.89 8.63 5.98
N GLU A 8 -1.07 9.25 7.13
CA GLU A 8 -1.97 8.74 8.17
C GLU A 8 -3.40 8.60 7.63
N SER A 9 -3.88 9.58 6.87
CA SER A 9 -5.22 9.50 6.27
C SER A 9 -5.32 8.37 5.24
N CYS A 10 -4.26 8.15 4.48
CA CYS A 10 -4.21 7.03 3.53
C CYS A 10 -4.24 5.68 4.24
N LEU A 11 -3.49 5.55 5.34
CA LEU A 11 -3.46 4.30 6.10
C LEU A 11 -4.82 3.98 6.71
N LYS A 12 -5.53 4.99 7.20
CA LYS A 12 -6.90 4.80 7.71
C LYS A 12 -7.83 4.34 6.61
N GLU A 13 -7.69 4.90 5.43
CA GLU A 13 -8.54 4.52 4.30
C GLU A 13 -8.26 3.08 3.86
N ILE A 14 -7.01 2.63 3.92
CA ILE A 14 -6.65 1.24 3.62
C ILE A 14 -7.38 0.28 4.56
N GLU A 15 -7.34 0.56 5.85
CA GLU A 15 -8.07 -0.25 6.83
C GLU A 15 -9.57 -0.24 6.55
N ASN A 16 -10.12 0.94 6.25
CA ASN A 16 -11.53 1.09 5.96
C ASN A 16 -11.94 0.29 4.72
N ARG A 17 -11.16 0.36 3.66
CA ARG A 17 -11.44 -0.39 2.43
C ARG A 17 -11.39 -1.89 2.67
N TYR A 18 -10.39 -2.36 3.40
CA TYR A 18 -10.28 -3.79 3.69
C TYR A 18 -11.45 -4.28 4.53
N ASN A 19 -11.83 -3.52 5.57
CA ASN A 19 -12.85 -3.95 6.51
C ASN A 19 -14.27 -3.78 5.99
N ASN A 20 -14.51 -2.78 5.13
CA ASN A 20 -15.86 -2.38 4.75
C ASN A 20 -16.20 -2.55 3.28
N THR A 21 -15.24 -2.98 2.44
CA THR A 21 -15.47 -3.18 1.02
C THR A 21 -15.34 -4.66 0.70
N GLU A 22 -16.48 -5.30 0.42
CA GLU A 22 -16.51 -6.72 0.13
C GLU A 22 -15.64 -7.09 -1.08
N LYS A 23 -15.63 -6.25 -2.10
CA LYS A 23 -14.83 -6.46 -3.30
C LYS A 23 -13.33 -6.54 -2.97
N VAL A 24 -12.84 -5.69 -2.07
CA VAL A 24 -11.44 -5.71 -1.64
C VAL A 24 -11.14 -6.99 -0.89
N ARG A 25 -12.02 -7.38 0.04
CA ARG A 25 -11.84 -8.62 0.80
C ARG A 25 -11.85 -9.85 -0.08
N ARG A 26 -12.68 -9.88 -1.13
CA ARG A 26 -12.69 -10.98 -2.09
C ARG A 26 -11.39 -11.08 -2.86
N LYS A 27 -10.85 -9.95 -3.32
CA LYS A 27 -9.59 -9.94 -4.07
C LYS A 27 -8.42 -10.38 -3.22
N LEU A 28 -8.47 -10.12 -1.92
CA LEU A 28 -7.40 -10.45 -0.99
C LEU A 28 -7.74 -11.65 -0.11
N ALA A 29 -8.79 -12.41 -0.44
CA ALA A 29 -9.28 -13.52 0.39
C ALA A 29 -8.21 -14.59 0.64
N ASN A 30 -7.32 -14.81 -0.32
CA ASN A 30 -6.24 -15.79 -0.20
C ASN A 30 -4.88 -15.13 -0.02
N TYR A 31 -4.86 -13.84 0.24
CA TYR A 31 -3.62 -13.10 0.43
C TYR A 31 -3.19 -13.18 1.89
N ASP A 32 -1.99 -13.63 2.10
CA ASP A 32 -1.47 -13.91 3.43
C ASP A 32 0.03 -13.60 3.46
N ASP A 33 0.35 -12.30 3.33
CA ASP A 33 1.71 -11.83 3.23
C ASP A 33 1.92 -10.54 4.01
N THR A 34 3.19 -10.28 4.30
CA THR A 34 3.65 -9.04 4.89
C THR A 34 4.26 -8.17 3.80
N ILE A 35 3.86 -6.91 3.74
CA ILE A 35 4.35 -5.96 2.74
C ILE A 35 5.05 -4.80 3.46
N GLN A 36 6.32 -4.58 3.14
CA GLN A 36 7.08 -3.45 3.66
C GLN A 36 7.01 -2.31 2.67
N LEU A 37 6.51 -1.17 3.10
CA LEU A 37 6.54 0.07 2.32
C LEU A 37 7.65 0.98 2.84
N THR A 38 8.35 1.63 1.93
CA THR A 38 9.37 2.63 2.27
C THR A 38 9.13 3.89 1.44
N PHE A 39 9.15 5.04 2.11
CA PHE A 39 9.03 6.34 1.47
C PHE A 39 10.41 6.98 1.48
N LEU A 40 11.01 7.14 0.29
CA LEU A 40 12.43 7.50 0.18
C LEU A 40 12.75 8.92 0.61
N ASP A 41 11.80 9.84 0.48
CA ASP A 41 12.02 11.25 0.83
C ASP A 41 12.12 11.48 2.33
N THR A 42 11.37 10.74 3.13
CA THR A 42 11.31 10.90 4.58
C THR A 42 11.92 9.72 5.33
N ASN A 43 12.27 8.66 4.60
CA ASN A 43 12.71 7.39 5.16
C ASN A 43 11.67 6.76 6.08
N ARG A 44 10.41 7.10 5.89
CA ARG A 44 9.29 6.51 6.64
C ARG A 44 9.07 5.09 6.16
N LYS A 45 8.82 4.19 7.10
CA LYS A 45 8.58 2.78 6.81
C LYS A 45 7.26 2.36 7.42
N VAL A 46 6.46 1.66 6.63
CA VAL A 46 5.15 1.19 7.04
C VAL A 46 5.05 -0.29 6.70
N LEU A 47 4.49 -1.06 7.60
CA LEU A 47 4.36 -2.50 7.43
C LEU A 47 2.88 -2.86 7.36
N TYR A 48 2.49 -3.57 6.29
CA TYR A 48 1.16 -4.15 6.17
C TYR A 48 1.27 -5.64 6.44
N ILE A 49 0.50 -6.13 7.40
CA ILE A 49 0.40 -7.55 7.67
C ILE A 49 -1.02 -7.96 7.28
N ILE A 50 -1.13 -8.70 6.19
CA ILE A 50 -2.43 -9.14 5.68
C ILE A 50 -2.57 -10.63 5.93
N ASN A 51 -3.60 -10.99 6.68
CA ASN A 51 -3.89 -12.36 7.04
C ASN A 51 -5.32 -12.68 6.65
N LYS A 52 -5.51 -13.73 5.87
CA LYS A 52 -6.83 -14.09 5.35
C LYS A 52 -7.86 -14.38 6.44
N ASP A 53 -7.42 -14.79 7.62
CA ASP A 53 -8.30 -15.12 8.73
C ASP A 53 -8.49 -13.98 9.73
N GLN A 54 -7.51 -13.10 9.85
CA GLN A 54 -7.50 -12.04 10.86
C GLN A 54 -7.66 -10.63 10.28
N GLY A 55 -7.54 -10.48 8.98
CA GLY A 55 -7.67 -9.20 8.32
C GLY A 55 -6.34 -8.51 8.10
N ILE A 56 -6.36 -7.18 8.17
CA ILE A 56 -5.17 -6.38 7.93
C ILE A 56 -4.72 -5.68 9.21
N GLU A 57 -3.40 -5.66 9.43
CA GLU A 57 -2.78 -4.86 10.48
C GLU A 57 -1.77 -3.92 9.81
N ILE A 58 -1.82 -2.65 10.17
CA ILE A 58 -0.92 -1.64 9.62
C ILE A 58 -0.08 -1.10 10.77
N LYS A 59 1.24 -1.19 10.63
CA LYS A 59 2.18 -0.69 11.64
C LYS A 59 3.02 0.43 11.02
N ASP A 60 2.84 1.63 11.52
CA ASP A 60 3.66 2.77 11.12
C ASP A 60 5.01 2.70 11.84
N ASN A 61 6.07 3.11 11.16
CA ASN A 61 7.44 3.05 11.66
C ASN A 61 7.91 1.64 12.01
N ALA A 62 7.43 0.64 11.28
CA ALA A 62 7.82 -0.75 11.51
C ALA A 62 8.62 -1.28 10.32
N VAL A 63 9.62 -2.09 10.60
CA VAL A 63 10.50 -2.68 9.60
C VAL A 63 10.50 -4.20 9.75
N ASP A 64 10.35 -4.88 8.61
CA ASP A 64 10.55 -6.32 8.53
C ASP A 64 11.44 -6.60 7.31
N ASP A 65 12.72 -6.82 7.57
CA ASP A 65 13.70 -7.06 6.50
C ASP A 65 13.45 -8.37 5.74
N GLU A 66 12.65 -9.26 6.32
CA GLU A 66 12.30 -10.54 5.72
C GLU A 66 10.94 -10.52 5.03
N ALA A 67 10.29 -9.37 4.95
CA ALA A 67 9.00 -9.27 4.27
C ALA A 67 9.13 -9.77 2.83
N PRO A 68 8.23 -10.67 2.39
CA PRO A 68 8.31 -11.23 1.04
C PRO A 68 8.00 -10.23 -0.05
N VAL A 69 7.34 -9.13 0.30
CA VAL A 69 7.01 -8.05 -0.64
C VAL A 69 7.55 -6.75 -0.07
N LYS A 70 8.35 -6.05 -0.86
CA LYS A 70 8.89 -4.73 -0.49
C LYS A 70 8.65 -3.75 -1.62
N ILE A 71 7.99 -2.65 -1.29
CA ILE A 71 7.61 -1.62 -2.26
C ILE A 71 8.18 -0.28 -1.79
N GLU A 72 8.81 0.44 -2.70
CA GLU A 72 9.34 1.78 -2.44
C GLU A 72 8.51 2.83 -3.18
N PHE A 73 8.23 3.91 -2.47
CA PHE A 73 7.66 5.12 -3.06
C PHE A 73 8.72 6.20 -3.03
N VAL A 74 8.85 6.96 -4.11
CA VAL A 74 9.82 8.04 -4.19
C VAL A 74 9.53 9.12 -3.15
N SER A 75 8.25 9.31 -2.79
CA SER A 75 7.84 10.28 -1.78
C SER A 75 6.51 9.90 -1.15
N GLU A 76 6.22 10.47 0.02
CA GLU A 76 4.90 10.32 0.65
C GLU A 76 3.82 10.95 -0.23
N GLN A 77 4.15 12.06 -0.90
CA GLN A 77 3.21 12.75 -1.78
C GLN A 77 2.76 11.85 -2.93
N THR A 78 3.62 10.97 -3.43
CA THR A 78 3.25 10.02 -4.48
C THR A 78 2.06 9.15 -4.04
N MET A 79 2.09 8.62 -2.83
CA MET A 79 1.00 7.82 -2.31
C MET A 79 -0.27 8.65 -2.13
N ILE A 80 -0.12 9.86 -1.61
CA ILE A 80 -1.25 10.79 -1.43
C ILE A 80 -1.90 11.11 -2.78
N ASP A 81 -1.10 11.38 -3.80
CA ASP A 81 -1.61 11.66 -5.15
C ASP A 81 -2.35 10.48 -5.75
N LEU A 82 -1.88 9.26 -5.49
CA LEU A 82 -2.56 8.06 -5.94
C LEU A 82 -3.93 7.92 -5.26
N PHE A 83 -4.01 8.17 -3.98
CA PHE A 83 -5.28 8.08 -3.24
C PHE A 83 -6.26 9.16 -3.69
N ASN A 84 -5.78 10.35 -4.01
CA ASN A 84 -6.61 11.46 -4.50
C ASN A 84 -6.91 11.35 -6.01
N LYS A 85 -6.37 10.33 -6.66
CA LYS A 85 -6.54 10.08 -8.09
C LYS A 85 -5.95 11.18 -8.98
N ASN A 86 -4.98 11.90 -8.46
CA ASN A 86 -4.21 12.89 -9.22
C ASN A 86 -3.08 12.23 -10.02
N LEU A 87 -2.80 10.97 -9.71
CA LEU A 87 -1.75 10.19 -10.36
C LEU A 87 -2.24 8.76 -10.54
N GLY A 88 -2.09 8.21 -11.75
CA GLY A 88 -2.46 6.83 -12.03
C GLY A 88 -1.37 5.87 -11.61
N ALA A 89 -1.76 4.68 -11.13
CA ALA A 89 -0.81 3.66 -10.65
C ALA A 89 0.15 3.21 -11.75
N VAL A 90 -0.34 3.01 -12.97
CA VAL A 90 0.50 2.57 -14.10
C VAL A 90 1.52 3.65 -14.43
N LYS A 91 1.10 4.92 -14.48
CA LYS A 91 2.01 6.04 -14.73
C LYS A 91 3.07 6.18 -13.64
N ALA A 92 2.66 6.03 -12.38
CA ALA A 92 3.58 6.12 -11.25
C ALA A 92 4.65 5.04 -11.35
N TYR A 93 4.25 3.82 -11.65
CA TYR A 93 5.17 2.70 -11.81
C TYR A 93 6.12 2.94 -13.01
N SER A 94 5.59 3.34 -14.15
CA SER A 94 6.37 3.58 -15.37
C SER A 94 7.36 4.72 -15.19
N ALA A 95 7.00 5.73 -14.39
CA ALA A 95 7.87 6.88 -14.11
C ALA A 95 8.90 6.60 -13.01
N GLY A 96 8.89 5.41 -12.43
CA GLY A 96 9.80 5.05 -11.34
C GLY A 96 9.43 5.65 -9.98
N LYS A 97 8.21 6.14 -9.83
CA LYS A 97 7.74 6.70 -8.56
C LYS A 97 7.34 5.63 -7.57
N ILE A 98 7.01 4.44 -8.05
CA ILE A 98 6.76 3.25 -7.26
C ILE A 98 7.66 2.15 -7.80
N LYS A 99 8.29 1.41 -6.90
CA LYS A 99 9.19 0.34 -7.29
C LYS A 99 8.93 -0.90 -6.42
N VAL A 100 8.83 -2.06 -7.05
CA VAL A 100 8.76 -3.34 -6.34
C VAL A 100 10.20 -3.83 -6.18
N VAL A 101 10.72 -3.74 -4.97
CA VAL A 101 12.11 -4.12 -4.66
C VAL A 101 12.22 -5.62 -4.43
N GLU A 102 11.24 -6.18 -3.73
CA GLU A 102 11.14 -7.61 -3.48
C GLU A 102 9.73 -8.07 -3.82
N GLY A 103 9.61 -9.28 -4.34
CA GLY A 103 8.33 -9.84 -4.74
C GLY A 103 8.10 -9.65 -6.24
N GLN A 104 6.84 -9.76 -6.64
CA GLN A 104 6.45 -9.68 -8.04
C GLN A 104 5.48 -8.53 -8.26
N ILE A 105 5.48 -8.00 -9.48
CA ILE A 105 4.57 -6.90 -9.84
C ILE A 105 3.10 -7.29 -9.62
N ARG A 106 2.76 -8.57 -9.74
CA ARG A 106 1.39 -9.01 -9.46
C ARG A 106 0.95 -8.73 -8.02
N ASN A 107 1.90 -8.65 -7.08
CA ASN A 107 1.58 -8.27 -5.71
C ASN A 107 1.09 -6.82 -5.67
N LEU A 108 1.75 -5.93 -6.40
CA LEU A 108 1.31 -4.55 -6.52
C LEU A 108 -0.07 -4.47 -7.17
N MET A 109 -0.31 -5.29 -8.19
CA MET A 109 -1.60 -5.32 -8.87
C MET A 109 -2.72 -5.81 -7.95
N LYS A 110 -2.46 -6.79 -7.09
CA LYS A 110 -3.43 -7.27 -6.12
C LYS A 110 -3.75 -6.20 -5.08
N LEU A 111 -2.76 -5.42 -4.68
CA LEU A 111 -2.94 -4.35 -3.72
C LEU A 111 -3.60 -3.10 -4.31
N LYS A 112 -3.75 -3.07 -5.62
CA LYS A 112 -4.30 -1.92 -6.33
C LYS A 112 -5.69 -1.51 -5.79
N SER A 113 -6.57 -2.48 -5.58
CA SER A 113 -7.92 -2.20 -5.08
C SER A 113 -7.93 -1.67 -3.65
N LEU A 114 -6.87 -1.94 -2.91
CA LEU A 114 -6.73 -1.49 -1.53
C LEU A 114 -6.11 -0.09 -1.46
N MET A 115 -5.15 0.19 -2.33
CA MET A 115 -4.30 1.38 -2.22
C MET A 115 -4.63 2.46 -3.26
N PHE A 116 -5.23 2.08 -4.38
CA PHE A 116 -5.41 3.02 -5.49
C PHE A 116 -6.89 3.12 -5.92
#